data_014158edf91b95b15e2fd3ad9591f682
#
_entry.id   014158edf91b95b15e2fd3ad9591f682
#
_cell.length_a   1.000
_cell.length_b   1.000
_cell.length_c   1.000
_cell.angle_alpha   90.00
_cell.angle_beta   90.00
_cell.angle_gamma   90.00
#
_symmetry.space_group_name_H-M   'P 1'
#
loop_
_entity.id
_entity.type
_entity.pdbx_description
1 polymer ?
#
loop_
_entity_poly.entity_id
_entity_poly.type
_entity_poly.pdbx_seq_one_letter_code
_entity_poly.pdbx_strand_id
1 'polypeptide(L)'
;MKNDKCNELDASLAEELRGSLLFGYIPVVPLTFLGLGIYRAWIEIAFVGTFVPFPFNMATPRDLFDSIMVLTVVLCAIFAKKLKTLVGRRSALTMTGILLTTSTVLSFSAFYAPNIATELGTVSGIVGGVGIALMIVIWSEIYGSLNPFRVAAYYSLSIVAGALVIYVYEGFKFEWLFVMTALLPLVSLLC
;
A
#
# COMPACT_ATOMS: atom_id res chain seq x y z
N MET A 1 51.90 29.55 3.94
CA MET A 1 51.43 29.80 2.54
C MET A 1 51.05 28.53 1.75
N LYS A 2 51.72 27.38 1.88
CA LYS A 2 51.39 26.16 1.12
C LYS A 2 50.28 25.35 1.78
N ASN A 3 50.18 25.35 3.12
CA ASN A 3 49.18 24.67 3.90
C ASN A 3 47.78 25.33 3.83
N ASP A 4 47.72 26.64 3.71
CA ASP A 4 46.44 27.35 3.68
C ASP A 4 45.65 27.07 2.40
N LYS A 5 46.35 26.95 1.26
CA LYS A 5 45.72 26.59 -0.01
C LYS A 5 45.21 25.14 -0.07
N CYS A 6 45.84 24.20 0.64
CA CYS A 6 45.30 22.84 0.75
C CYS A 6 44.02 22.79 1.58
N ASN A 7 44.00 23.53 2.69
CA ASN A 7 42.80 23.59 3.56
C ASN A 7 41.61 24.27 2.88
N GLU A 8 41.85 25.32 2.08
CA GLU A 8 40.80 25.96 1.29
C GLU A 8 40.26 25.06 0.17
N LEU A 9 41.15 24.29 -0.49
CA LEU A 9 40.75 23.36 -1.52
C LEU A 9 39.91 22.18 -0.95
N ASP A 10 40.34 21.64 0.20
CA ASP A 10 39.60 20.59 0.89
C ASP A 10 38.25 21.08 1.43
N ALA A 11 38.14 22.31 1.90
CA ALA A 11 36.88 22.93 2.32
C ALA A 11 35.93 23.13 1.14
N SER A 12 36.44 23.64 -0.01
CA SER A 12 35.62 23.84 -1.21
C SER A 12 35.15 22.53 -1.82
N LEU A 13 35.99 21.50 -1.85
CA LEU A 13 35.62 20.14 -2.27
C LEU A 13 34.58 19.51 -1.35
N ALA A 14 34.71 19.72 -0.04
CA ALA A 14 33.74 19.22 0.93
C ALA A 14 32.36 19.91 0.80
N GLU A 15 32.34 21.17 0.45
CA GLU A 15 31.11 21.96 0.23
C GLU A 15 30.44 21.61 -1.11
N GLU A 16 31.21 21.39 -2.16
CA GLU A 16 30.75 20.92 -3.47
C GLU A 16 30.21 19.49 -3.40
N LEU A 17 30.92 18.59 -2.67
CA LEU A 17 30.43 17.24 -2.37
C LEU A 17 29.15 17.27 -1.52
N ARG A 18 29.04 18.16 -0.55
CA ARG A 18 27.83 18.33 0.26
C ARG A 18 26.67 18.85 -0.55
N GLY A 19 26.87 19.79 -1.45
CA GLY A 19 25.88 20.30 -2.38
C GLY A 19 25.40 19.23 -3.37
N SER A 20 26.35 18.48 -3.95
CA SER A 20 26.03 17.39 -4.88
C SER A 20 25.37 16.19 -4.18
N LEU A 21 25.73 15.89 -2.94
CA LEU A 21 25.10 14.84 -2.13
C LEU A 21 23.68 15.20 -1.70
N LEU A 22 23.37 16.48 -1.45
CA LEU A 22 22.03 16.91 -1.05
C LEU A 22 21.05 17.05 -2.21
N PHE A 23 21.49 17.45 -3.40
CA PHE A 23 20.62 17.69 -4.55
C PHE A 23 20.77 16.67 -5.69
N GLY A 24 21.89 15.97 -5.80
CA GLY A 24 22.10 14.94 -6.82
C GLY A 24 21.51 13.56 -6.47
N TYR A 25 21.04 13.39 -5.24
CA TYR A 25 20.56 12.09 -4.71
C TYR A 25 19.08 12.05 -4.35
N ILE A 26 18.25 13.00 -4.78
CA ILE A 26 16.82 12.77 -4.74
C ILE A 26 16.55 11.80 -5.89
N PRO A 27 16.34 10.49 -5.60
CA PRO A 27 16.03 9.55 -6.67
C PRO A 27 14.74 10.02 -7.31
N VAL A 28 14.73 10.18 -8.63
CA VAL A 28 13.48 10.37 -9.37
C VAL A 28 12.60 9.19 -8.99
N VAL A 29 11.57 9.45 -8.19
CA VAL A 29 10.64 8.40 -7.75
C VAL A 29 9.68 8.16 -8.90
N PRO A 30 9.72 7.00 -9.54
CA PRO A 30 8.69 6.66 -10.52
C PRO A 30 7.33 6.66 -9.82
N LEU A 31 6.32 7.27 -10.45
CA LEU A 31 4.95 7.33 -9.91
C LEU A 31 4.40 5.94 -9.57
N THR A 32 4.90 4.92 -10.27
CA THR A 32 4.59 3.52 -10.00
C THR A 32 4.82 3.10 -8.54
N PHE A 33 5.83 3.64 -7.85
CA PHE A 33 6.09 3.29 -6.46
C PHE A 33 5.09 3.92 -5.46
N LEU A 34 4.28 4.88 -5.89
CA LEU A 34 3.20 5.45 -5.07
C LEU A 34 2.05 4.46 -4.86
N GLY A 35 1.93 3.43 -5.70
CA GLY A 35 0.92 2.38 -5.59
C GLY A 35 0.89 1.71 -4.22
N LEU A 36 2.04 1.56 -3.56
CA LEU A 36 2.13 1.06 -2.18
C LEU A 36 1.36 1.95 -1.19
N GLY A 37 1.45 3.26 -1.31
CA GLY A 37 0.71 4.20 -0.46
C GLY A 37 -0.79 4.18 -0.75
N ILE A 38 -1.15 4.01 -2.02
CA ILE A 38 -2.55 3.93 -2.46
C ILE A 38 -3.26 2.72 -1.85
N TYR A 39 -2.62 1.54 -1.86
CA TYR A 39 -3.25 0.36 -1.24
C TYR A 39 -3.31 0.49 0.28
N ARG A 40 -2.33 1.13 0.91
CA ARG A 40 -2.36 1.42 2.35
C ARG A 40 -3.51 2.34 2.71
N ALA A 41 -3.76 3.38 1.90
CA ALA A 41 -4.93 4.23 2.06
C ALA A 41 -6.24 3.42 1.96
N TRP A 42 -6.29 2.44 1.07
CA TRP A 42 -7.43 1.54 0.96
C TRP A 42 -7.68 0.76 2.27
N ILE A 43 -6.65 0.21 2.92
CA ILE A 43 -6.80 -0.48 4.21
C ILE A 43 -7.38 0.46 5.26
N GLU A 44 -6.83 1.67 5.37
CA GLU A 44 -7.31 2.66 6.34
C GLU A 44 -8.78 3.01 6.12
N ILE A 45 -9.19 3.21 4.88
CA ILE A 45 -10.57 3.57 4.55
C ILE A 45 -11.52 2.37 4.74
N ALA A 46 -11.13 1.17 4.31
CA ALA A 46 -12.01 0.01 4.28
C ALA A 46 -12.10 -0.75 5.61
N PHE A 47 -11.03 -0.74 6.46
CA PHE A 47 -10.95 -1.61 7.63
C PHE A 47 -10.50 -0.93 8.93
N VAL A 48 -9.74 0.15 8.87
CA VAL A 48 -9.13 0.77 10.07
C VAL A 48 -9.78 2.10 10.41
N GLY A 49 -10.08 2.89 9.39
CA GLY A 49 -10.56 4.26 9.55
C GLY A 49 -11.96 4.34 10.15
N THR A 50 -12.19 5.45 10.86
CA THR A 50 -13.47 5.75 11.53
C THR A 50 -14.40 6.60 10.68
N PHE A 51 -14.00 6.97 9.45
CA PHE A 51 -14.81 7.86 8.61
C PHE A 51 -15.96 7.16 7.89
N VAL A 52 -15.95 5.82 7.83
CA VAL A 52 -17.07 5.05 7.32
C VAL A 52 -17.78 4.38 8.49
N PRO A 53 -18.97 4.85 8.92
CA PRO A 53 -19.71 4.25 10.02
C PRO A 53 -20.41 2.97 9.54
N PHE A 54 -19.67 1.89 9.38
CA PHE A 54 -20.25 0.60 8.97
C PHE A 54 -21.35 0.13 9.94
N PRO A 55 -22.44 -0.47 9.43
CA PRO A 55 -23.58 -0.91 10.24
C PRO A 55 -23.32 -2.21 11.00
N PHE A 56 -22.05 -2.57 11.23
CA PHE A 56 -21.63 -3.75 11.98
C PHE A 56 -20.40 -3.44 12.84
N ASN A 57 -20.15 -4.29 13.84
CA ASN A 57 -18.96 -4.15 14.68
C ASN A 57 -17.72 -4.54 13.87
N MET A 58 -16.82 -3.58 13.62
CA MET A 58 -15.61 -3.77 12.84
C MET A 58 -14.54 -4.66 13.53
N ALA A 59 -14.65 -4.92 14.84
CA ALA A 59 -13.64 -5.70 15.55
C ALA A 59 -13.50 -7.12 14.98
N THR A 60 -14.60 -7.85 14.82
CA THR A 60 -14.57 -9.24 14.28
C THR A 60 -14.08 -9.32 12.84
N PRO A 61 -14.60 -8.52 11.87
CA PRO A 61 -14.07 -8.51 10.51
C PRO A 61 -12.58 -8.12 10.44
N ARG A 62 -12.13 -7.20 11.29
CA ARG A 62 -10.73 -6.78 11.35
C ARG A 62 -9.82 -7.89 11.88
N ASP A 63 -10.21 -8.56 12.98
CA ASP A 63 -9.42 -9.66 13.55
C ASP A 63 -9.31 -10.83 12.55
N LEU A 64 -10.38 -11.13 11.83
CA LEU A 64 -10.38 -12.13 10.77
C LEU A 64 -9.51 -11.69 9.58
N PHE A 65 -9.61 -10.43 9.16
CA PHE A 65 -8.79 -9.87 8.10
C PHE A 65 -7.29 -10.03 8.43
N ASP A 66 -6.87 -9.63 9.64
CA ASP A 66 -5.48 -9.73 10.08
C ASP A 66 -5.02 -11.19 10.18
N SER A 67 -5.85 -12.07 10.74
CA SER A 67 -5.55 -13.50 10.87
C SER A 67 -5.39 -14.20 9.52
N ILE A 68 -6.31 -13.96 8.59
CA ILE A 68 -6.28 -14.51 7.24
C ILE A 68 -5.13 -13.95 6.43
N MET A 69 -4.83 -12.66 6.58
CA MET A 69 -3.68 -12.02 5.95
C MET A 69 -2.38 -12.70 6.38
N VAL A 70 -2.15 -12.85 7.69
CA VAL A 70 -0.96 -13.52 8.22
C VAL A 70 -0.87 -14.96 7.73
N LEU A 71 -1.96 -15.73 7.83
CA LEU A 71 -1.99 -17.11 7.36
C LEU A 71 -1.64 -17.22 5.88
N THR A 72 -2.20 -16.34 5.05
CA THR A 72 -1.95 -16.34 3.60
C THR A 72 -0.49 -15.98 3.27
N VAL A 73 0.10 -14.98 3.96
CA VAL A 73 1.50 -14.62 3.79
C VAL A 73 2.41 -15.79 4.18
N VAL A 74 2.13 -16.47 5.31
CA VAL A 74 2.90 -17.65 5.76
C VAL A 74 2.79 -18.78 4.73
N LEU A 75 1.60 -19.07 4.20
CA LEU A 75 1.45 -20.05 3.14
C LEU A 75 2.22 -19.67 1.87
N CYS A 76 2.18 -18.41 1.45
CA CYS A 76 2.99 -17.93 0.33
C CYS A 76 4.49 -18.12 0.58
N ALA A 77 4.97 -17.86 1.80
CA ALA A 77 6.37 -18.07 2.17
C ALA A 77 6.77 -19.55 2.11
N ILE A 78 5.93 -20.46 2.66
CA ILE A 78 6.19 -21.91 2.63
C ILE A 78 6.23 -22.42 1.18
N PHE A 79 5.33 -21.95 0.35
CA PHE A 79 5.23 -22.36 -1.06
C PHE A 79 6.02 -21.47 -2.02
N ALA A 80 6.85 -20.55 -1.54
CA ALA A 80 7.57 -19.58 -2.37
C ALA A 80 8.35 -20.22 -3.52
N LYS A 81 9.03 -21.37 -3.26
CA LYS A 81 9.75 -22.13 -4.30
C LYS A 81 8.86 -22.64 -5.45
N LYS A 82 7.58 -22.92 -5.17
CA LYS A 82 6.61 -23.43 -6.18
C LYS A 82 5.87 -22.27 -6.85
N LEU A 83 5.61 -21.20 -6.12
CA LEU A 83 4.85 -20.06 -6.62
C LEU A 83 5.63 -19.24 -7.67
N LYS A 84 6.96 -19.27 -7.63
CA LYS A 84 7.83 -18.39 -8.45
C LYS A 84 7.47 -16.91 -8.19
N THR A 85 7.94 -16.01 -9.07
CA THR A 85 7.62 -14.57 -8.98
C THR A 85 6.15 -14.30 -9.29
N LEU A 86 5.46 -13.53 -8.44
CA LEU A 86 4.07 -13.13 -8.62
C LEU A 86 3.94 -11.88 -9.50
N VAL A 87 4.90 -10.96 -9.43
CA VAL A 87 4.93 -9.68 -10.17
C VAL A 87 4.81 -9.88 -11.69
N GLY A 88 5.43 -10.93 -12.25
CA GLY A 88 5.35 -11.22 -13.68
C GLY A 88 4.06 -11.92 -14.14
N ARG A 89 3.17 -12.30 -13.23
CA ARG A 89 1.96 -13.06 -13.54
C ARG A 89 0.72 -12.19 -13.59
N ARG A 90 0.21 -11.92 -14.77
CA ARG A 90 -1.05 -11.17 -14.96
C ARG A 90 -2.22 -11.78 -14.17
N SER A 91 -2.28 -13.11 -14.08
CA SER A 91 -3.33 -13.80 -13.31
C SER A 91 -3.26 -13.51 -11.80
N ALA A 92 -2.07 -13.39 -11.20
CA ALA A 92 -1.93 -13.02 -9.80
C ALA A 92 -2.38 -11.58 -9.55
N LEU A 93 -1.97 -10.65 -10.41
CA LEU A 93 -2.38 -9.24 -10.34
C LEU A 93 -3.90 -9.09 -10.48
N THR A 94 -4.50 -9.71 -11.50
CA THR A 94 -5.96 -9.65 -11.70
C THR A 94 -6.73 -10.28 -10.56
N MET A 95 -6.28 -11.43 -10.04
CA MET A 95 -6.89 -12.11 -8.91
C MET A 95 -6.84 -11.23 -7.64
N THR A 96 -5.70 -10.61 -7.36
CA THR A 96 -5.54 -9.67 -6.23
C THR A 96 -6.50 -8.49 -6.37
N GLY A 97 -6.59 -7.88 -7.54
CA GLY A 97 -7.51 -6.78 -7.81
C GLY A 97 -8.97 -7.18 -7.61
N ILE A 98 -9.38 -8.33 -8.14
CA ILE A 98 -10.75 -8.85 -7.99
C ILE A 98 -11.07 -9.10 -6.51
N LEU A 99 -10.17 -9.74 -5.74
CA LEU A 99 -10.40 -10.02 -4.32
C LEU A 99 -10.57 -8.72 -3.52
N LEU A 100 -9.70 -7.74 -3.72
CA LEU A 100 -9.78 -6.47 -2.98
C LEU A 100 -11.02 -5.65 -3.36
N THR A 101 -11.35 -5.58 -4.64
CA THR A 101 -12.57 -4.91 -5.09
C THR A 101 -13.82 -5.61 -4.57
N THR A 102 -13.86 -6.95 -4.61
CA THR A 102 -14.97 -7.74 -4.05
C THR A 102 -15.12 -7.51 -2.55
N SER A 103 -14.03 -7.50 -1.81
CA SER A 103 -14.03 -7.17 -0.38
C SER A 103 -14.65 -5.80 -0.10
N THR A 104 -14.25 -4.77 -0.86
CA THR A 104 -14.84 -3.43 -0.73
C THR A 104 -16.34 -3.44 -1.04
N VAL A 105 -16.75 -4.09 -2.12
CA VAL A 105 -18.17 -4.18 -2.50
C VAL A 105 -18.98 -4.88 -1.40
N LEU A 106 -18.48 -5.95 -0.81
CA LEU A 106 -19.15 -6.66 0.28
C LEU A 106 -19.30 -5.78 1.53
N SER A 107 -18.22 -5.09 1.95
CA SER A 107 -18.29 -4.18 3.11
C SER A 107 -19.31 -3.06 2.91
N PHE A 108 -19.30 -2.40 1.76
CA PHE A 108 -20.23 -1.31 1.48
C PHE A 108 -21.67 -1.79 1.19
N SER A 109 -21.85 -3.02 0.69
CA SER A 109 -23.16 -3.63 0.52
C SER A 109 -23.91 -3.83 1.85
N ALA A 110 -23.18 -3.91 2.98
CA ALA A 110 -23.77 -3.99 4.31
C ALA A 110 -24.68 -2.79 4.66
N PHE A 111 -24.43 -1.61 4.08
CA PHE A 111 -25.31 -0.44 4.26
C PHE A 111 -26.70 -0.63 3.63
N TYR A 112 -26.80 -1.42 2.57
CA TYR A 112 -28.05 -1.71 1.87
C TYR A 112 -28.77 -2.95 2.38
N ALA A 113 -28.05 -3.82 3.13
CA ALA A 113 -28.58 -5.07 3.67
C ALA A 113 -28.26 -5.23 5.17
N PRO A 114 -28.85 -4.39 6.05
CA PRO A 114 -28.52 -4.38 7.47
C PRO A 114 -28.79 -5.70 8.20
N ASN A 115 -29.74 -6.52 7.69
CA ASN A 115 -30.08 -7.81 8.28
C ASN A 115 -28.96 -8.85 8.21
N ILE A 116 -28.06 -8.72 7.23
CA ILE A 116 -26.92 -9.61 7.01
C ILE A 116 -25.58 -8.84 7.00
N ALA A 117 -25.57 -7.64 7.61
CA ALA A 117 -24.42 -6.76 7.58
C ALA A 117 -23.19 -7.38 8.24
N THR A 118 -23.37 -8.12 9.34
CA THR A 118 -22.27 -8.78 10.05
C THR A 118 -21.66 -9.90 9.22
N GLU A 119 -22.48 -10.70 8.54
CA GLU A 119 -22.03 -11.75 7.64
C GLU A 119 -21.27 -11.17 6.45
N LEU A 120 -21.79 -10.11 5.84
CA LEU A 120 -21.12 -9.41 4.74
C LEU A 120 -19.78 -8.83 5.18
N GLY A 121 -19.72 -8.20 6.36
CA GLY A 121 -18.48 -7.70 6.93
C GLY A 121 -17.46 -8.81 7.21
N THR A 122 -17.92 -9.94 7.74
CA THR A 122 -17.07 -11.11 8.02
C THR A 122 -16.48 -11.70 6.74
N VAL A 123 -17.31 -11.92 5.72
CA VAL A 123 -16.86 -12.44 4.42
C VAL A 123 -15.92 -11.45 3.75
N SER A 124 -16.22 -10.15 3.84
CA SER A 124 -15.35 -9.09 3.34
C SER A 124 -13.97 -9.13 3.99
N GLY A 125 -13.90 -9.32 5.32
CA GLY A 125 -12.64 -9.45 6.06
C GLY A 125 -11.81 -10.64 5.57
N ILE A 126 -12.43 -11.81 5.35
CA ILE A 126 -11.75 -13.00 4.84
C ILE A 126 -11.21 -12.76 3.43
N VAL A 127 -12.06 -12.30 2.53
CA VAL A 127 -11.69 -12.05 1.11
C VAL A 127 -10.62 -10.96 1.02
N GLY A 128 -10.78 -9.88 1.80
CA GLY A 128 -9.82 -8.79 1.88
C GLY A 128 -8.48 -9.23 2.44
N GLY A 129 -8.47 -10.07 3.49
CA GLY A 129 -7.25 -10.63 4.08
C GLY A 129 -6.41 -11.43 3.08
N VAL A 130 -7.04 -12.27 2.26
CA VAL A 130 -6.34 -12.98 1.17
C VAL A 130 -5.82 -12.00 0.12
N GLY A 131 -6.67 -11.06 -0.31
CA GLY A 131 -6.30 -10.07 -1.34
C GLY A 131 -5.12 -9.20 -0.91
N ILE A 132 -5.13 -8.69 0.33
CA ILE A 132 -4.05 -7.84 0.83
C ILE A 132 -2.75 -8.61 1.04
N ALA A 133 -2.83 -9.88 1.47
CA ALA A 133 -1.67 -10.75 1.59
C ALA A 133 -0.94 -10.90 0.25
N LEU A 134 -1.68 -11.16 -0.83
CA LEU A 134 -1.12 -11.24 -2.18
C LEU A 134 -0.52 -9.88 -2.61
N MET A 135 -1.19 -8.77 -2.31
CA MET A 135 -0.70 -7.42 -2.59
C MET A 135 0.63 -7.14 -1.86
N ILE A 136 0.72 -7.50 -0.57
CA ILE A 136 1.95 -7.37 0.23
C ILE A 136 3.08 -8.18 -0.40
N VAL A 137 2.83 -9.42 -0.83
CA VAL A 137 3.85 -10.27 -1.46
C VAL A 137 4.31 -9.64 -2.78
N ILE A 138 3.40 -9.16 -3.62
CA ILE A 138 3.73 -8.49 -4.89
C ILE A 138 4.62 -7.26 -4.64
N TRP A 139 4.23 -6.37 -3.72
CA TRP A 139 5.03 -5.20 -3.39
C TRP A 139 6.37 -5.56 -2.74
N SER A 140 6.41 -6.63 -1.92
CA SER A 140 7.66 -7.13 -1.33
C SER A 140 8.65 -7.62 -2.38
N GLU A 141 8.17 -8.29 -3.43
CA GLU A 141 9.02 -8.71 -4.58
C GLU A 141 9.59 -7.49 -5.32
N ILE A 142 8.77 -6.45 -5.55
CA ILE A 142 9.21 -5.22 -6.21
C ILE A 142 10.27 -4.50 -5.37
N TYR A 143 9.97 -4.26 -4.09
CA TYR A 143 10.88 -3.54 -3.19
C TYR A 143 12.14 -4.35 -2.87
N GLY A 144 12.04 -5.68 -2.80
CA GLY A 144 13.18 -6.57 -2.54
C GLY A 144 14.24 -6.55 -3.64
N SER A 145 13.92 -6.08 -4.83
CA SER A 145 14.86 -5.91 -5.95
C SER A 145 15.62 -4.58 -5.90
N LEU A 146 15.27 -3.67 -4.98
CA LEU A 146 15.84 -2.33 -4.90
C LEU A 146 16.97 -2.22 -3.88
N ASN A 147 17.83 -1.21 -4.08
CA ASN A 147 18.82 -0.82 -3.08
C ASN A 147 18.12 -0.30 -1.80
N PRO A 148 18.59 -0.62 -0.58
CA PRO A 148 17.97 -0.20 0.68
C PRO A 148 17.67 1.30 0.79
N PHE A 149 18.55 2.16 0.26
CA PHE A 149 18.31 3.61 0.25
C PHE A 149 17.09 4.00 -0.62
N ARG A 150 16.94 3.38 -1.80
CA ARG A 150 15.77 3.59 -2.66
C ARG A 150 14.51 3.06 -2.02
N VAL A 151 14.59 1.91 -1.37
CA VAL A 151 13.46 1.36 -0.60
C VAL A 151 12.98 2.37 0.44
N ALA A 152 13.90 2.91 1.26
CA ALA A 152 13.57 3.89 2.28
C ALA A 152 12.90 5.14 1.69
N ALA A 153 13.49 5.72 0.63
CA ALA A 153 12.97 6.92 -0.02
C ALA A 153 11.58 6.69 -0.65
N TYR A 154 11.43 5.62 -1.41
CA TYR A 154 10.18 5.31 -2.12
C TYR A 154 9.06 4.93 -1.17
N TYR A 155 9.38 4.14 -0.13
CA TYR A 155 8.45 3.79 0.92
C TYR A 155 7.95 5.01 1.68
N SER A 156 8.86 5.90 2.12
CA SER A 156 8.49 7.13 2.83
C SER A 156 7.58 8.02 1.99
N LEU A 157 7.90 8.21 0.71
CA LEU A 157 7.09 9.02 -0.19
C LEU A 157 5.73 8.37 -0.47
N SER A 158 5.67 7.05 -0.58
CA SER A 158 4.41 6.34 -0.75
C SER A 158 3.49 6.48 0.46
N ILE A 159 4.05 6.51 1.70
CA ILE A 159 3.27 6.79 2.91
C ILE A 159 2.67 8.19 2.87
N VAL A 160 3.45 9.20 2.46
CA VAL A 160 2.96 10.57 2.31
C VAL A 160 1.83 10.61 1.27
N ALA A 161 2.01 9.95 0.12
CA ALA A 161 0.96 9.85 -0.89
C ALA A 161 -0.31 9.18 -0.37
N GLY A 162 -0.18 8.09 0.39
CA GLY A 162 -1.31 7.43 1.06
C GLY A 162 -2.04 8.34 2.03
N ALA A 163 -1.31 9.10 2.85
CA ALA A 163 -1.90 10.08 3.78
C ALA A 163 -2.67 11.19 3.04
N LEU A 164 -2.14 11.68 1.92
CA LEU A 164 -2.83 12.65 1.06
C LEU A 164 -4.12 12.08 0.47
N VAL A 165 -4.12 10.82 0.03
CA VAL A 165 -5.31 10.14 -0.45
C VAL A 165 -6.36 10.08 0.66
N ILE A 166 -5.99 9.66 1.87
CA ILE A 166 -6.90 9.59 3.03
C ILE A 166 -7.50 10.97 3.31
N TYR A 167 -6.67 12.01 3.38
CA TYR A 167 -7.10 13.38 3.63
C TYR A 167 -8.12 13.88 2.59
N VAL A 168 -7.89 13.58 1.31
CA VAL A 168 -8.83 13.94 0.24
C VAL A 168 -10.15 13.20 0.38
N TYR A 169 -10.11 11.93 0.84
CA TYR A 169 -11.29 11.10 1.01
C TYR A 169 -12.22 11.55 2.15
N GLU A 170 -11.70 12.18 3.20
CA GLU A 170 -12.50 12.73 4.29
C GLU A 170 -13.54 13.77 3.82
N GLY A 171 -13.31 14.42 2.67
CA GLY A 171 -14.23 15.39 2.09
C GLY A 171 -15.32 14.84 1.16
N PHE A 172 -15.30 13.54 0.85
CA PHE A 172 -16.25 12.96 -0.11
C PHE A 172 -17.56 12.51 0.52
N LYS A 173 -18.66 12.62 -0.26
CA LYS A 173 -19.94 12.01 0.07
C LYS A 173 -19.83 10.48 -0.01
N PHE A 174 -20.69 9.79 0.73
CA PHE A 174 -20.66 8.33 0.88
C PHE A 174 -20.65 7.56 -0.45
N GLU A 175 -21.48 7.96 -1.43
CA GLU A 175 -21.56 7.27 -2.73
C GLU A 175 -20.25 7.37 -3.51
N TRP A 176 -19.62 8.54 -3.50
CA TRP A 176 -18.30 8.75 -4.12
C TRP A 176 -17.19 8.02 -3.37
N LEU A 177 -17.28 8.01 -2.04
CA LEU A 177 -16.33 7.28 -1.19
C LEU A 177 -16.33 5.79 -1.54
N PHE A 178 -17.50 5.18 -1.71
CA PHE A 178 -17.62 3.78 -2.13
C PHE A 178 -16.93 3.50 -3.47
N VAL A 179 -17.32 4.24 -4.52
CA VAL A 179 -16.78 4.05 -5.87
C VAL A 179 -15.26 4.23 -5.89
N MET A 180 -14.78 5.31 -5.28
CA MET A 180 -13.34 5.61 -5.23
C MET A 180 -12.57 4.56 -4.43
N THR A 181 -13.09 4.11 -3.29
CA THR A 181 -12.46 3.05 -2.49
C THR A 181 -12.37 1.73 -3.24
N ALA A 182 -13.40 1.37 -4.02
CA ALA A 182 -13.37 0.16 -4.85
C ALA A 182 -12.35 0.25 -6.00
N LEU A 183 -12.01 1.46 -6.46
CA LEU A 183 -11.01 1.67 -7.52
C LEU A 183 -9.57 1.70 -7.00
N LEU A 184 -9.34 2.05 -5.71
CA LEU A 184 -7.98 2.18 -5.16
C LEU A 184 -7.09 0.94 -5.36
N PRO A 185 -7.55 -0.30 -5.12
CA PRO A 185 -6.73 -1.48 -5.34
C PRO A 185 -6.33 -1.64 -6.81
N LEU A 186 -7.24 -1.31 -7.74
CA LEU A 186 -6.96 -1.39 -9.18
C LEU A 186 -5.92 -0.33 -9.59
N VAL A 187 -6.06 0.90 -9.09
CA VAL A 187 -5.06 1.96 -9.33
C VAL A 187 -3.70 1.56 -8.77
N SER A 188 -3.66 0.98 -7.56
CA SER A 188 -2.41 0.49 -6.97
C SER A 188 -1.71 -0.58 -7.81
N LEU A 189 -2.48 -1.46 -8.47
CA LEU A 189 -1.93 -2.52 -9.33
C LEU A 189 -1.54 -2.02 -10.74
N LEU A 190 -2.08 -0.89 -11.17
CA LEU A 190 -1.74 -0.27 -12.45
C LEU A 190 -0.48 0.63 -12.35
N CYS A 191 -0.12 1.04 -11.14
CA CYS A 191 1.14 1.74 -10.86
C CYS A 191 2.32 0.79 -10.92
#